data_45229369d546888df969ff87587ade7b
#
_entry.id   45229369d546888df969ff87587ade7b
#
_cell.length_a   1.000
_cell.length_b   1.000
_cell.length_c   1.000
_cell.angle_alpha   90.00
_cell.angle_beta   90.00
_cell.angle_gamma   90.00
#
_symmetry.space_group_name_H-M   'P 1'
#
loop_
_entity.id
_entity.type
_entity.pdbx_description
1 polymer ?
#
loop_
_entity_poly.entity_id
_entity_poly.type
_entity_poly.pdbx_seq_one_letter_code
_entity_poly.pdbx_strand_id
1 'polypeptide(L)'
;MKTAFIFGLGYVGLSLAQALAKKGWQIRGTTRTPSKLKGKIGIGWEILPFVADVPLANPKKVFADVDVIISTINAIDGSDPVLDLHGKDLENFSGWAGYVSATSVYPDMPDSICYEDTPVAPATNRGKARVLAESRWQNQLGAEVFRAAGIY
;
A
#
# COMPACT_ATOMS: atom_id res chain seq x y z
N MET A 1 21.70 -1.04 5.57
CA MET A 1 20.55 -0.34 6.21
C MET A 1 19.33 -0.77 5.42
N LYS A 2 18.24 -1.18 6.09
CA LYS A 2 17.03 -1.64 5.38
C LYS A 2 16.21 -0.45 4.85
N THR A 3 15.64 -0.61 3.66
CA THR A 3 14.84 0.41 2.98
C THR A 3 13.39 -0.04 2.85
N ALA A 4 12.45 0.78 3.30
CA ALA A 4 11.02 0.59 3.09
C ALA A 4 10.50 1.59 2.05
N PHE A 5 9.78 1.08 1.05
CA PHE A 5 9.05 1.86 0.08
C PHE A 5 7.55 1.81 0.38
N ILE A 6 6.93 2.97 0.62
CA ILE A 6 5.52 3.05 1.01
C ILE A 6 4.75 3.81 -0.07
N PHE A 7 3.91 3.11 -0.81
CA PHE A 7 2.93 3.73 -1.68
C PHE A 7 1.82 4.35 -0.84
N GLY A 8 1.71 5.69 -0.88
CA GLY A 8 0.67 6.43 -0.18
C GLY A 8 1.06 6.86 1.25
N LEU A 9 1.81 7.93 1.38
CA LEU A 9 2.10 8.57 2.68
C LEU A 9 0.91 9.43 3.15
N GLY A 10 -0.26 8.79 3.24
CA GLY A 10 -1.44 9.31 3.91
C GLY A 10 -1.37 9.06 5.42
N TYR A 11 -2.53 9.00 6.08
CA TYR A 11 -2.60 8.81 7.53
C TYR A 11 -1.87 7.54 8.01
N VAL A 12 -2.23 6.38 7.45
CA VAL A 12 -1.62 5.09 7.79
C VAL A 12 -0.16 5.02 7.32
N GLY A 13 0.09 5.34 6.05
CA GLY A 13 1.43 5.23 5.48
C GLY A 13 2.45 6.13 6.16
N LEU A 14 2.05 7.35 6.56
CA LEU A 14 2.94 8.26 7.29
C LEU A 14 3.25 7.74 8.70
N SER A 15 2.25 7.25 9.41
CA SER A 15 2.44 6.66 10.75
C SER A 15 3.37 5.44 10.70
N LEU A 16 3.19 4.57 9.69
CA LEU A 16 4.06 3.43 9.47
C LEU A 16 5.49 3.86 9.13
N ALA A 17 5.64 4.83 8.22
CA ALA A 17 6.94 5.38 7.86
C ALA A 17 7.71 5.92 9.07
N GLN A 18 7.02 6.66 9.93
CA GLN A 18 7.60 7.20 11.17
C GLN A 18 8.02 6.08 12.15
N ALA A 19 7.21 5.03 12.27
CA ALA A 19 7.53 3.87 13.10
C ALA A 19 8.76 3.11 12.59
N LEU A 20 8.86 2.90 11.29
CA LEU A 20 10.01 2.24 10.65
C LEU A 20 11.28 3.11 10.75
N ALA A 21 11.17 4.41 10.53
CA ALA A 21 12.30 5.33 10.68
C ALA A 21 12.88 5.34 12.10
N LYS A 22 12.04 5.28 13.14
CA LYS A 22 12.48 5.13 14.53
C LYS A 22 13.27 3.83 14.78
N LYS A 23 13.06 2.81 13.94
CA LYS A 23 13.80 1.53 13.97
C LYS A 23 15.05 1.54 13.06
N GLY A 24 15.42 2.68 12.53
CA GLY A 24 16.62 2.84 11.69
C GLY A 24 16.43 2.44 10.22
N TRP A 25 15.18 2.34 9.74
CA TRP A 25 14.92 2.09 8.33
C TRP A 25 15.04 3.37 7.51
N GLN A 26 15.59 3.26 6.31
CA GLN A 26 15.47 4.31 5.30
C GLN A 26 14.06 4.30 4.72
N ILE A 27 13.48 5.48 4.55
CA ILE A 27 12.12 5.62 4.06
C ILE A 27 12.12 6.25 2.67
N ARG A 28 11.49 5.55 1.74
CA ARG A 28 11.02 6.09 0.47
C ARG A 28 9.51 5.98 0.42
N GLY A 29 8.85 6.93 -0.20
CA GLY A 29 7.41 6.79 -0.30
C GLY A 29 6.78 7.83 -1.21
N THR A 30 5.50 7.63 -1.47
CA THR A 30 4.75 8.42 -2.43
C THR A 30 3.62 9.20 -1.80
N THR A 31 3.31 10.33 -2.40
CA THR A 31 2.12 11.13 -2.07
C THR A 31 1.66 11.92 -3.29
N ARG A 32 0.38 12.25 -3.35
CA ARG A 32 -0.15 13.15 -4.38
C ARG A 32 0.39 14.58 -4.27
N THR A 33 0.71 15.00 -3.06
CA THR A 33 1.10 16.39 -2.77
C THR A 33 2.25 16.42 -1.76
N PRO A 34 3.51 16.34 -2.22
CA PRO A 34 4.68 16.34 -1.33
C PRO A 34 4.75 17.54 -0.38
N SER A 35 4.30 18.72 -0.83
CA SER A 35 4.30 19.94 -0.01
C SER A 35 3.46 19.83 1.28
N LYS A 36 2.43 18.99 1.30
CA LYS A 36 1.60 18.75 2.50
C LYS A 36 2.30 17.92 3.59
N LEU A 37 3.42 17.29 3.25
CA LEU A 37 4.22 16.52 4.20
C LEU A 37 5.34 17.33 4.84
N LYS A 38 5.51 18.59 4.44
CA LYS A 38 6.53 19.49 5.02
C LYS A 38 6.38 19.57 6.56
N GLY A 39 7.47 19.32 7.28
CA GLY A 39 7.48 19.27 8.76
C GLY A 39 6.94 17.98 9.37
N LYS A 40 6.49 17.00 8.56
CA LYS A 40 5.99 15.70 9.03
C LYS A 40 6.91 14.53 8.68
N ILE A 41 7.88 14.75 7.81
CA ILE A 41 8.84 13.75 7.33
C ILE A 41 10.18 13.90 8.04
N GLY A 42 10.89 12.79 8.18
CA GLY A 42 12.25 12.76 8.74
C GLY A 42 13.31 13.25 7.75
N ILE A 43 14.47 13.57 8.27
CA ILE A 43 15.65 13.92 7.46
C ILE A 43 16.07 12.67 6.66
N GLY A 44 16.37 12.87 5.38
CA GLY A 44 16.84 11.80 4.50
C GLY A 44 15.72 10.92 3.89
N TRP A 45 14.44 11.21 4.16
CA TRP A 45 13.36 10.53 3.47
C TRP A 45 13.28 10.97 2.01
N GLU A 46 13.06 10.01 1.12
CA GLU A 46 12.84 10.27 -0.30
C GLU A 46 11.34 10.23 -0.61
N ILE A 47 10.75 11.38 -0.95
CA ILE A 47 9.32 11.52 -1.20
C ILE A 47 9.07 11.82 -2.66
N LEU A 48 8.32 10.97 -3.32
CA LEU A 48 8.01 11.05 -4.74
C LEU A 48 6.54 11.43 -4.95
N PRO A 49 6.24 12.30 -5.92
CA PRO A 49 4.85 12.53 -6.33
C PRO A 49 4.33 11.29 -7.05
N PHE A 50 3.10 10.88 -6.73
CA PHE A 50 2.42 9.77 -7.39
C PHE A 50 0.92 10.04 -7.50
N VAL A 51 0.39 9.94 -8.69
CA VAL A 51 -1.02 10.05 -9.03
C VAL A 51 -1.42 8.87 -9.92
N ALA A 52 -2.71 8.53 -9.92
CA ALA A 52 -3.21 7.27 -10.48
C ALA A 52 -2.88 7.03 -11.96
N ASP A 53 -2.62 8.07 -12.75
CA ASP A 53 -2.46 7.93 -14.19
C ASP A 53 -1.03 8.23 -14.66
N VAL A 54 -0.09 8.46 -13.73
CA VAL A 54 1.29 8.84 -14.06
C VAL A 54 2.27 7.92 -13.36
N PRO A 55 3.04 7.11 -14.10
CA PRO A 55 4.05 6.25 -13.50
C PRO A 55 5.19 7.06 -12.87
N LEU A 56 5.84 6.47 -11.88
CA LEU A 56 7.06 7.02 -11.30
C LEU A 56 8.17 7.07 -12.35
N ALA A 57 8.92 8.14 -12.35
CA ALA A 57 10.10 8.25 -13.19
C ALA A 57 11.17 7.26 -12.73
N ASN A 58 11.80 6.55 -13.68
CA ASN A 58 12.88 5.59 -13.42
C ASN A 58 12.55 4.53 -12.35
N PRO A 59 11.48 3.73 -12.52
CA PRO A 59 11.03 2.76 -11.52
C PRO A 59 12.12 1.77 -11.12
N LYS A 60 12.99 1.35 -12.04
CA LYS A 60 14.14 0.50 -11.74
C LYS A 60 15.06 1.11 -10.67
N LYS A 61 15.32 2.40 -10.74
CA LYS A 61 16.13 3.11 -9.74
C LYS A 61 15.34 3.30 -8.43
N VAL A 62 14.07 3.61 -8.54
CA VAL A 62 13.19 3.86 -7.39
C VAL A 62 13.04 2.61 -6.53
N PHE A 63 12.92 1.43 -7.14
CA PHE A 63 12.77 0.15 -6.45
C PHE A 63 14.08 -0.59 -6.20
N ALA A 64 15.22 -0.05 -6.65
CA ALA A 64 16.52 -0.60 -6.33
C ALA A 64 16.76 -0.55 -4.81
N ASP A 65 17.37 -1.61 -4.27
CA ASP A 65 17.75 -1.72 -2.85
C ASP A 65 16.59 -1.52 -1.86
N VAL A 66 15.35 -1.84 -2.29
CA VAL A 66 14.16 -1.84 -1.43
C VAL A 66 13.97 -3.22 -0.85
N ASP A 67 13.91 -3.30 0.49
CA ASP A 67 13.68 -4.55 1.21
C ASP A 67 12.19 -4.83 1.44
N VAL A 68 11.39 -3.76 1.57
CA VAL A 68 9.95 -3.84 1.89
C VAL A 68 9.16 -2.87 1.03
N ILE A 69 8.08 -3.37 0.41
CA ILE A 69 7.10 -2.55 -0.29
C ILE A 69 5.74 -2.68 0.42
N ILE A 70 5.12 -1.54 0.72
CA ILE A 70 3.79 -1.50 1.32
C ILE A 70 2.91 -0.53 0.53
N SER A 71 1.71 -0.97 0.14
CA SER A 71 0.71 -0.08 -0.42
C SER A 71 -0.39 0.21 0.59
N THR A 72 -0.63 1.50 0.80
CA THR A 72 -1.79 2.04 1.53
C THR A 72 -2.75 2.78 0.61
N ILE A 73 -2.54 2.67 -0.70
CA ILE A 73 -3.40 3.29 -1.71
C ILE A 73 -4.62 2.41 -1.94
N ASN A 74 -5.79 3.03 -1.90
CA ASN A 74 -7.04 2.32 -2.13
C ASN A 74 -7.21 1.95 -3.60
N ALA A 75 -7.63 0.72 -3.87
CA ALA A 75 -8.20 0.36 -5.15
C ALA A 75 -9.56 1.07 -5.36
N ILE A 76 -9.80 1.56 -6.56
CA ILE A 76 -11.01 2.30 -6.94
C ILE A 76 -11.51 1.74 -8.26
N ASP A 77 -12.80 1.43 -8.33
CA ASP A 77 -13.50 1.00 -9.55
C ASP A 77 -12.82 -0.18 -10.29
N GLY A 78 -12.27 -1.12 -9.52
CA GLY A 78 -11.58 -2.29 -10.07
C GLY A 78 -10.12 -2.05 -10.48
N SER A 79 -9.61 -0.82 -10.32
CA SER A 79 -8.24 -0.43 -10.60
C SER A 79 -7.40 -0.35 -9.32
N ASP A 80 -6.19 -0.88 -9.36
CA ASP A 80 -5.15 -0.62 -8.37
C ASP A 80 -4.06 0.21 -9.03
N PRO A 81 -3.94 1.51 -8.72
CA PRO A 81 -3.03 2.41 -9.43
C PRO A 81 -1.57 1.98 -9.35
N VAL A 82 -1.17 1.30 -8.28
CA VAL A 82 0.21 0.82 -8.13
C VAL A 82 0.48 -0.34 -9.09
N LEU A 83 -0.36 -1.37 -9.06
CA LEU A 83 -0.16 -2.55 -9.91
C LEU A 83 -0.45 -2.28 -11.38
N ASP A 84 -1.36 -1.36 -11.68
CA ASP A 84 -1.66 -0.96 -13.07
C ASP A 84 -0.46 -0.26 -13.71
N LEU A 85 0.25 0.59 -12.96
CA LEU A 85 1.39 1.35 -13.47
C LEU A 85 2.74 0.64 -13.29
N HIS A 86 2.90 -0.11 -12.21
CA HIS A 86 4.19 -0.66 -11.79
C HIS A 86 4.20 -2.18 -11.56
N GLY A 87 3.12 -2.90 -11.88
CA GLY A 87 3.09 -4.36 -11.70
C GLY A 87 4.23 -5.08 -12.42
N LYS A 88 4.57 -4.63 -13.64
CA LYS A 88 5.72 -5.17 -14.40
C LYS A 88 7.08 -4.79 -13.80
N ASP A 89 7.20 -3.59 -13.25
CA ASP A 89 8.45 -3.15 -12.62
C ASP A 89 8.73 -3.93 -11.33
N LEU A 90 7.67 -4.43 -10.70
CA LEU A 90 7.71 -5.15 -9.43
C LEU A 90 7.67 -6.68 -9.58
N GLU A 91 7.52 -7.23 -10.79
CA GLU A 91 7.36 -8.68 -11.00
C GLU A 91 8.54 -9.53 -10.46
N ASN A 92 9.74 -8.95 -10.42
CA ASN A 92 10.95 -9.59 -9.90
C ASN A 92 11.34 -9.08 -8.50
N PHE A 93 10.43 -8.40 -7.82
CA PHE A 93 10.68 -7.95 -6.46
C PHE A 93 10.76 -9.14 -5.51
N SER A 94 11.90 -9.29 -4.82
CA SER A 94 12.19 -10.42 -3.93
C SER A 94 12.11 -10.06 -2.44
N GLY A 95 11.81 -8.80 -2.13
CA GLY A 95 11.62 -8.34 -0.75
C GLY A 95 10.23 -8.69 -0.21
N TRP A 96 9.92 -8.22 0.98
CA TRP A 96 8.60 -8.41 1.57
C TRP A 96 7.61 -7.39 1.04
N ALA A 97 6.40 -7.85 0.68
CA ALA A 97 5.31 -6.99 0.20
C ALA A 97 4.11 -7.03 1.13
N GLY A 98 3.46 -5.88 1.32
CA GLY A 98 2.23 -5.75 2.09
C GLY A 98 1.21 -4.85 1.41
N TYR A 99 -0.07 -5.21 1.54
CA TYR A 99 -1.20 -4.42 1.05
C TYR A 99 -2.18 -4.11 2.17
N VAL A 100 -2.45 -2.83 2.40
CA VAL A 100 -3.45 -2.39 3.37
C VAL A 100 -4.82 -2.35 2.71
N SER A 101 -5.61 -3.38 3.01
CA SER A 101 -7.00 -3.52 2.62
C SER A 101 -7.95 -3.01 3.70
N ALA A 102 -9.20 -3.38 3.65
CA ALA A 102 -10.21 -3.00 4.65
C ALA A 102 -11.20 -4.12 4.90
N THR A 103 -11.84 -4.06 6.06
CA THR A 103 -12.91 -4.99 6.46
C THR A 103 -14.15 -4.96 5.55
N SER A 104 -14.27 -3.96 4.66
CA SER A 104 -15.34 -3.90 3.64
C SER A 104 -15.30 -5.03 2.60
N VAL A 105 -14.30 -5.90 2.64
CA VAL A 105 -14.24 -7.13 1.83
C VAL A 105 -15.14 -8.24 2.38
N TYR A 106 -15.49 -8.17 3.66
CA TYR A 106 -16.38 -9.14 4.28
C TYR A 106 -17.83 -8.87 3.95
N PRO A 107 -18.71 -9.90 4.07
CA PRO A 107 -20.14 -9.70 3.92
C PRO A 107 -20.69 -8.74 4.98
N ASP A 108 -21.76 -8.06 4.65
CA ASP A 108 -22.52 -7.25 5.61
C ASP A 108 -23.35 -8.21 6.49
N MET A 109 -22.82 -8.55 7.65
CA MET A 109 -23.46 -9.45 8.62
C MET A 109 -23.58 -8.69 9.95
N PRO A 110 -24.74 -8.08 10.22
CA PRO A 110 -24.98 -7.43 11.52
C PRO A 110 -24.80 -8.45 12.66
N ASP A 111 -24.22 -7.98 13.74
CA ASP A 111 -23.99 -8.75 14.97
C ASP A 111 -23.08 -9.99 14.83
N SER A 112 -22.32 -10.10 13.76
CA SER A 112 -21.37 -11.20 13.51
C SER A 112 -19.93 -10.75 13.64
N ILE A 113 -19.08 -11.67 14.10
CA ILE A 113 -17.62 -11.45 14.15
C ILE A 113 -17.01 -12.07 12.89
N CYS A 114 -16.23 -11.27 12.17
CA CYS A 114 -15.41 -11.75 11.06
C CYS A 114 -13.99 -12.05 11.55
N TYR A 115 -13.46 -13.18 11.13
CA TYR A 115 -12.09 -13.60 11.34
C TYR A 115 -11.29 -13.50 10.04
N GLU A 116 -9.98 -13.70 10.11
CA GLU A 116 -9.10 -13.61 8.94
C GLU A 116 -9.45 -14.62 7.84
N ASP A 117 -9.98 -15.78 8.20
CA ASP A 117 -10.41 -16.87 7.33
C ASP A 117 -11.88 -16.78 6.90
N THR A 118 -12.62 -15.78 7.40
CA THR A 118 -14.01 -15.55 6.96
C THR A 118 -14.04 -15.31 5.45
N PRO A 119 -14.87 -16.05 4.69
CA PRO A 119 -14.96 -15.86 3.24
C PRO A 119 -15.33 -14.43 2.86
N VAL A 120 -14.61 -13.88 1.88
CA VAL A 120 -14.88 -12.53 1.38
C VAL A 120 -16.13 -12.54 0.51
N ALA A 121 -17.07 -11.63 0.80
CA ALA A 121 -18.32 -11.46 0.05
C ALA A 121 -18.77 -9.99 0.15
N PRO A 122 -18.05 -9.07 -0.50
CA PRO A 122 -18.30 -7.63 -0.35
C PRO A 122 -19.64 -7.23 -0.94
N ALA A 123 -20.43 -6.49 -0.17
CA ALA A 123 -21.72 -5.94 -0.61
C ALA A 123 -21.57 -4.72 -1.51
N THR A 124 -20.46 -3.99 -1.43
CA THR A 124 -20.25 -2.72 -2.13
C THR A 124 -19.24 -2.85 -3.28
N ASN A 125 -19.33 -1.97 -4.28
CA ASN A 125 -18.34 -1.89 -5.36
C ASN A 125 -16.94 -1.58 -4.83
N ARG A 126 -16.83 -0.77 -3.80
CA ARG A 126 -15.56 -0.48 -3.11
C ARG A 126 -14.97 -1.74 -2.48
N GLY A 127 -15.77 -2.57 -1.84
CA GLY A 127 -15.33 -3.85 -1.30
C GLY A 127 -14.88 -4.81 -2.39
N LYS A 128 -15.64 -4.90 -3.50
CA LYS A 128 -15.28 -5.72 -4.67
C LYS A 128 -13.93 -5.30 -5.28
N ALA A 129 -13.70 -4.00 -5.44
CA ALA A 129 -12.43 -3.48 -5.93
C ALA A 129 -11.26 -3.87 -5.01
N ARG A 130 -11.47 -3.86 -3.69
CA ARG A 130 -10.45 -4.29 -2.73
C ARG A 130 -10.16 -5.78 -2.79
N VAL A 131 -11.17 -6.64 -2.91
CA VAL A 131 -10.97 -8.09 -3.08
C VAL A 131 -10.13 -8.37 -4.32
N LEU A 132 -10.42 -7.69 -5.43
CA LEU A 132 -9.63 -7.82 -6.65
C LEU A 132 -8.17 -7.36 -6.44
N ALA A 133 -7.97 -6.24 -5.76
CA ALA A 133 -6.62 -5.75 -5.45
C ALA A 133 -5.87 -6.71 -4.51
N GLU A 134 -6.51 -7.23 -3.45
CA GLU A 134 -5.92 -8.27 -2.58
C GLU A 134 -5.37 -9.44 -3.40
N SER A 135 -6.21 -10.01 -4.27
CA SER A 135 -5.82 -11.13 -5.13
C SER A 135 -4.64 -10.77 -6.05
N ARG A 136 -4.64 -9.57 -6.63
CA ARG A 136 -3.55 -9.11 -7.50
C ARG A 136 -2.24 -8.96 -6.74
N TRP A 137 -2.26 -8.32 -5.56
CA TRP A 137 -1.08 -8.15 -4.71
C TRP A 137 -0.51 -9.49 -4.24
N GLN A 138 -1.39 -10.43 -3.84
CA GLN A 138 -0.97 -11.76 -3.45
C GLN A 138 -0.38 -12.56 -4.61
N ASN A 139 -1.04 -12.56 -5.77
CA ASN A 139 -0.61 -13.36 -6.92
C ASN A 139 0.67 -12.81 -7.59
N GLN A 140 0.84 -11.48 -7.63
CA GLN A 140 1.97 -10.87 -8.31
C GLN A 140 3.20 -10.73 -7.41
N LEU A 141 3.03 -10.42 -6.13
CA LEU A 141 4.13 -10.13 -5.21
C LEU A 141 4.18 -11.04 -3.98
N GLY A 142 3.27 -11.99 -3.85
CA GLY A 142 3.17 -12.78 -2.61
C GLY A 142 2.84 -11.92 -1.38
N ALA A 143 2.14 -10.81 -1.58
CA ALA A 143 1.93 -9.82 -0.53
C ALA A 143 1.07 -10.34 0.61
N GLU A 144 1.42 -9.96 1.84
CA GLU A 144 0.53 -10.09 2.99
C GLU A 144 -0.54 -9.00 2.97
N VAL A 145 -1.77 -9.36 3.29
CA VAL A 145 -2.93 -8.46 3.24
C VAL A 145 -3.39 -8.12 4.65
N PHE A 146 -3.51 -6.82 4.93
CA PHE A 146 -3.96 -6.29 6.21
C PHE A 146 -5.35 -5.67 6.05
N ARG A 147 -6.40 -6.36 6.48
CA ARG A 147 -7.78 -5.90 6.42
C ARG A 147 -8.08 -4.99 7.62
N ALA A 148 -7.80 -3.72 7.47
CA ALA A 148 -7.97 -2.73 8.52
C ALA A 148 -9.46 -2.36 8.69
N ALA A 149 -9.89 -2.26 9.93
CA ALA A 149 -11.18 -1.69 10.31
C ALA A 149 -11.14 -0.14 10.28
N GLY A 150 -12.06 0.54 10.95
CA GLY A 150 -12.01 2.00 11.10
C GLY A 150 -10.73 2.42 11.82
N ILE A 151 -10.00 3.35 11.20
CA ILE A 151 -8.74 3.93 11.74
C ILE A 151 -9.02 5.38 12.09
N TYR A 152 -8.77 5.75 13.35
CA TYR A 152 -9.07 7.07 13.91
C TYR A 152 -7.81 7.80 14.34
#